data_71eb26d954513b4a36a13fce729e5c64
#
_entry.id   71eb26d954513b4a36a13fce729e5c64
#
_cell.length_a   1.000
_cell.length_b   1.000
_cell.length_c   1.000
_cell.angle_alpha   90.00
_cell.angle_beta   90.00
_cell.angle_gamma   90.00
#
_symmetry.space_group_name_H-M   'P 1'
#
loop_
_entity.id
_entity.type
_entity.pdbx_description
1 polymer ?
#
loop_
_entity_poly.entity_id
_entity_poly.type
_entity_poly.pdbx_seq_one_letter_code
_entity_poly.pdbx_strand_id
1 'polypeptide(L)'
;MKISAVALGVGAMLAAGPTLARDHVLLDADKAPANQTITSKSLGVKSATPFTVTTKTLHGGRQEGVMLVEIDTGAMKITVVPTRGMNVLQAVAGDVRLGWHSPVKEVVNSFFIELMGRNGLGWLEGFNELVTRCGYEWVGHPGKDTDGTLLTLHGLAANIPASKVVLSVDEKPPYTIRLKGLLREQAFKKVDYVIETELNTVPGATAFTVHDKLTNQGDYPKEYQALYHSNFGAPLLEKDAKFAAPVREVSPFNDYAKQDLAT
;
A
#
# COMPACT_ATOMS: atom_id res chain seq x y z
N MET A 1 -19.45 3.47 -24.20
CA MET A 1 -19.08 3.99 -22.87
C MET A 1 -17.62 4.41 -22.92
N LYS A 2 -17.29 5.70 -22.80
CA LYS A 2 -15.89 6.15 -22.89
C LYS A 2 -15.23 5.92 -21.54
N ILE A 3 -14.33 4.95 -21.45
CA ILE A 3 -13.50 4.71 -20.28
C ILE A 3 -12.35 5.72 -20.34
N SER A 4 -12.34 6.66 -19.41
CA SER A 4 -11.24 7.61 -19.26
C SER A 4 -10.01 6.92 -18.66
N ALA A 5 -8.86 7.15 -19.28
CA ALA A 5 -7.59 6.58 -18.85
C ALA A 5 -7.24 6.97 -17.40
N VAL A 6 -6.81 5.99 -16.62
CA VAL A 6 -6.15 6.23 -15.33
C VAL A 6 -4.72 6.66 -15.65
N ALA A 7 -4.40 7.92 -15.43
CA ALA A 7 -3.05 8.44 -15.56
C ALA A 7 -2.32 8.33 -14.21
N LEU A 8 -1.25 7.55 -14.16
CA LEU A 8 -0.23 7.66 -13.11
C LEU A 8 0.62 8.91 -13.42
N GLY A 9 0.21 10.06 -12.88
CA GLY A 9 0.95 11.30 -13.04
C GLY A 9 1.92 11.51 -11.88
N VAL A 10 3.19 11.71 -12.18
CA VAL A 10 4.15 12.32 -11.25
C VAL A 10 3.84 13.80 -11.21
N GLY A 11 3.01 14.22 -10.26
CA GLY A 11 2.66 15.63 -10.05
C GLY A 11 3.73 16.32 -9.21
N ALA A 12 4.20 17.49 -9.67
CA ALA A 12 5.05 18.38 -8.90
C ALA A 12 4.30 18.84 -7.63
N MET A 13 4.86 18.61 -6.45
CA MET A 13 4.34 19.13 -5.19
C MET A 13 4.63 20.62 -5.08
N LEU A 14 3.58 21.44 -5.08
CA LEU A 14 3.65 22.79 -4.52
C LEU A 14 3.81 22.65 -3.00
N ALA A 15 4.88 23.21 -2.44
CA ALA A 15 5.10 23.30 -1.01
C ALA A 15 4.00 24.18 -0.39
N ALA A 16 2.96 23.56 0.13
CA ALA A 16 1.97 24.22 0.97
C ALA A 16 2.60 24.49 2.34
N GLY A 17 2.49 25.71 2.83
CA GLY A 17 2.87 26.06 4.21
C GLY A 17 2.07 25.21 5.23
N PRO A 18 2.43 25.23 6.52
CA PRO A 18 1.81 24.38 7.53
C PRO A 18 0.29 24.64 7.58
N THR A 19 -0.47 23.70 7.07
CA THR A 19 -1.92 23.66 7.21
C THR A 19 -2.25 23.07 8.57
N LEU A 20 -3.13 23.73 9.33
CA LEU A 20 -3.72 23.13 10.53
C LEU A 20 -4.48 21.89 10.08
N ALA A 21 -4.10 20.74 10.62
CA ALA A 21 -4.73 19.46 10.35
C ALA A 21 -5.27 18.87 11.65
N ARG A 22 -6.36 18.10 11.56
CA ARG A 22 -6.90 17.33 12.66
C ARG A 22 -6.39 15.91 12.60
N ASP A 23 -5.63 15.54 13.61
CA ASP A 23 -5.08 14.21 13.74
C ASP A 23 -5.97 13.32 14.60
N HIS A 24 -6.19 12.09 14.13
CA HIS A 24 -6.97 11.06 14.82
C HIS A 24 -6.22 9.74 14.79
N VAL A 25 -5.84 9.22 15.96
CA VAL A 25 -5.09 7.96 16.07
C VAL A 25 -6.06 6.80 15.85
N LEU A 26 -5.81 6.01 14.81
CA LEU A 26 -6.59 4.83 14.43
C LEU A 26 -6.00 3.53 15.00
N LEU A 27 -4.67 3.47 15.08
CA LEU A 27 -3.90 2.35 15.64
C LEU A 27 -2.73 2.92 16.41
N ASP A 28 -2.47 2.36 17.57
CA ASP A 28 -1.29 2.59 18.38
C ASP A 28 -0.88 1.26 19.00
N ALA A 29 0.42 0.91 18.97
CA ALA A 29 0.91 -0.36 19.48
C ALA A 29 0.56 -0.59 20.96
N ASP A 30 0.35 0.50 21.71
CA ASP A 30 0.01 0.43 23.14
C ASP A 30 -1.52 0.31 23.40
N LYS A 31 -2.33 0.29 22.35
CA LYS A 31 -3.79 0.27 22.47
C LYS A 31 -4.42 -0.70 21.47
N ALA A 32 -5.38 -1.47 21.94
CA ALA A 32 -6.17 -2.33 21.06
C ALA A 32 -6.88 -1.50 19.98
N PRO A 33 -6.82 -1.92 18.70
CA PRO A 33 -7.53 -1.23 17.63
C PRO A 33 -9.05 -1.32 17.86
N ALA A 34 -9.76 -0.25 17.62
CA ALA A 34 -11.21 -0.20 17.70
C ALA A 34 -11.84 -0.04 16.32
N ASN A 35 -12.98 -0.70 16.11
CA ASN A 35 -13.82 -0.45 14.95
C ASN A 35 -14.51 0.92 15.15
N GLN A 36 -14.32 1.83 14.20
CA GLN A 36 -14.87 3.19 14.29
C GLN A 36 -15.18 3.74 12.90
N THR A 37 -16.10 4.71 12.87
CA THR A 37 -16.42 5.47 11.67
C THR A 37 -16.23 6.95 11.95
N ILE A 38 -15.36 7.58 11.18
CA ILE A 38 -15.04 9.00 11.26
C ILE A 38 -15.59 9.65 9.99
N THR A 39 -16.36 10.71 10.14
CA THR A 39 -16.99 11.42 9.02
C THR A 39 -16.44 12.83 8.92
N SER A 40 -16.55 13.46 7.73
CA SER A 40 -16.27 14.88 7.57
C SER A 40 -17.03 15.73 8.59
N LYS A 41 -18.27 15.35 8.90
CA LYS A 41 -19.11 16.04 9.90
C LYS A 41 -18.55 15.88 11.32
N SER A 42 -18.18 14.66 11.74
CA SER A 42 -17.62 14.42 13.09
C SER A 42 -16.28 15.14 13.30
N LEU A 43 -15.53 15.36 12.22
CA LEU A 43 -14.31 16.15 12.23
C LEU A 43 -14.54 17.65 12.12
N GLY A 44 -15.79 18.10 11.90
CA GLY A 44 -16.11 19.51 11.67
C GLY A 44 -15.52 20.08 10.39
N VAL A 45 -15.21 19.20 9.40
CA VAL A 45 -14.66 19.59 8.09
C VAL A 45 -15.81 19.96 7.17
N LYS A 46 -15.75 21.16 6.59
CA LYS A 46 -16.81 21.73 5.73
C LYS A 46 -16.55 21.46 4.24
N SER A 47 -16.20 20.22 3.90
CA SER A 47 -16.06 19.81 2.51
C SER A 47 -17.43 19.79 1.81
N ALA A 48 -17.48 20.23 0.54
CA ALA A 48 -18.68 20.14 -0.29
C ALA A 48 -19.07 18.69 -0.58
N THR A 49 -18.10 17.80 -0.72
CA THR A 49 -18.31 16.35 -0.84
C THR A 49 -18.06 15.71 0.53
N PRO A 50 -19.06 15.07 1.14
CA PRO A 50 -18.85 14.30 2.35
C PRO A 50 -17.87 13.14 2.12
N PHE A 51 -17.08 12.82 3.13
CA PHE A 51 -16.21 11.66 3.15
C PHE A 51 -16.34 10.91 4.47
N THR A 52 -15.96 9.62 4.45
CA THR A 52 -15.87 8.79 5.65
C THR A 52 -14.58 8.02 5.70
N VAL A 53 -14.09 7.73 6.90
CA VAL A 53 -12.99 6.80 7.16
C VAL A 53 -13.48 5.80 8.19
N THR A 54 -13.45 4.51 7.81
CA THR A 54 -13.93 3.42 8.66
C THR A 54 -12.79 2.47 8.97
N THR A 55 -12.66 2.08 10.23
CA THR A 55 -11.75 1.00 10.63
C THR A 55 -12.54 -0.26 10.95
N LYS A 56 -12.03 -1.40 10.54
CA LYS A 56 -12.64 -2.71 10.79
C LYS A 56 -11.57 -3.75 11.09
N THR A 57 -11.75 -4.53 12.14
CA THR A 57 -10.97 -5.75 12.39
C THR A 57 -11.71 -6.94 11.79
N LEU A 58 -11.00 -7.74 10.99
CA LEU A 58 -11.50 -8.98 10.42
C LEU A 58 -11.37 -10.13 11.42
N HIS A 59 -12.30 -11.07 11.33
CA HIS A 59 -12.34 -12.24 12.19
C HIS A 59 -12.55 -13.52 11.37
N GLY A 60 -12.06 -14.63 11.92
CA GLY A 60 -12.19 -15.97 11.36
C GLY A 60 -11.18 -16.29 10.26
N GLY A 61 -10.79 -17.54 10.16
CA GLY A 61 -9.80 -18.00 9.20
C GLY A 61 -8.42 -17.37 9.39
N ARG A 62 -7.67 -17.29 8.32
CA ARG A 62 -6.32 -16.68 8.30
C ARG A 62 -6.35 -15.15 8.33
N GLN A 63 -7.53 -14.54 8.25
CA GLN A 63 -7.71 -13.08 8.35
C GLN A 63 -7.93 -12.60 9.80
N GLU A 64 -7.95 -13.48 10.78
CA GLU A 64 -8.14 -13.13 12.20
C GLU A 64 -7.18 -12.03 12.65
N GLY A 65 -7.74 -10.93 13.20
CA GLY A 65 -6.97 -9.79 13.71
C GLY A 65 -6.45 -8.81 12.65
N VAL A 66 -6.75 -9.02 11.37
CA VAL A 66 -6.36 -8.06 10.32
C VAL A 66 -7.20 -6.80 10.42
N MET A 67 -6.54 -5.65 10.51
CA MET A 67 -7.20 -4.34 10.47
C MET A 67 -7.29 -3.84 9.04
N LEU A 68 -8.47 -3.36 8.67
CA LEU A 68 -8.71 -2.59 7.45
C LEU A 68 -9.02 -1.13 7.81
N VAL A 69 -8.54 -0.22 6.96
CA VAL A 69 -8.98 1.17 6.93
C VAL A 69 -9.57 1.45 5.55
N GLU A 70 -10.86 1.78 5.49
CA GLU A 70 -11.52 2.21 4.28
C GLU A 70 -11.70 3.72 4.29
N ILE A 71 -11.22 4.39 3.24
CA ILE A 71 -11.43 5.82 2.98
C ILE A 71 -12.44 5.93 1.85
N ASP A 72 -13.63 6.44 2.12
CA ASP A 72 -14.63 6.77 1.12
C ASP A 72 -14.58 8.28 0.85
N THR A 73 -14.09 8.66 -0.31
CA THR A 73 -13.99 10.07 -0.73
C THR A 73 -15.32 10.67 -1.17
N GLY A 74 -16.37 9.84 -1.30
CA GLY A 74 -17.64 10.16 -1.96
C GLY A 74 -17.65 9.82 -3.46
N ALA A 75 -16.46 9.61 -4.09
CA ALA A 75 -16.32 9.17 -5.49
C ALA A 75 -15.50 7.90 -5.63
N MET A 76 -14.69 7.57 -4.64
CA MET A 76 -13.85 6.36 -4.62
C MET A 76 -13.71 5.84 -3.19
N LYS A 77 -13.72 4.52 -3.05
CA LYS A 77 -13.39 3.80 -1.82
C LYS A 77 -12.01 3.18 -1.93
N ILE A 78 -11.12 3.49 -0.98
CA ILE A 78 -9.76 2.98 -0.92
C ILE A 78 -9.63 2.14 0.34
N THR A 79 -9.25 0.88 0.21
CA THR A 79 -9.06 -0.04 1.35
C THR A 79 -7.57 -0.25 1.58
N VAL A 80 -7.09 0.10 2.76
CA VAL A 80 -5.70 -0.06 3.21
C VAL A 80 -5.63 -1.12 4.30
N VAL A 81 -4.52 -1.87 4.36
CA VAL A 81 -4.27 -2.93 5.35
C VAL A 81 -3.09 -2.55 6.24
N PRO A 82 -3.32 -1.82 7.36
CA PRO A 82 -2.24 -1.41 8.27
C PRO A 82 -1.44 -2.58 8.86
N THR A 83 -2.10 -3.68 9.15
CA THR A 83 -1.48 -4.89 9.71
C THR A 83 -0.66 -5.68 8.67
N ARG A 84 -0.64 -5.22 7.43
CA ARG A 84 0.17 -5.74 6.34
C ARG A 84 0.80 -4.60 5.54
N GLY A 85 1.91 -4.05 6.03
CA GLY A 85 2.75 -3.08 5.34
C GLY A 85 2.07 -1.78 4.90
N MET A 86 0.90 -1.42 5.43
CA MET A 86 0.06 -0.33 4.91
C MET A 86 -0.28 -0.51 3.41
N ASN A 87 -0.34 -1.76 2.93
CA ASN A 87 -0.67 -2.08 1.54
C ASN A 87 -2.07 -1.60 1.17
N VAL A 88 -2.26 -1.24 -0.11
CA VAL A 88 -3.59 -0.92 -0.65
C VAL A 88 -4.21 -2.18 -1.20
N LEU A 89 -5.23 -2.69 -0.53
CA LEU A 89 -5.94 -3.91 -0.94
C LEU A 89 -6.67 -3.72 -2.25
N GLN A 90 -7.41 -2.63 -2.36
CA GLN A 90 -8.20 -2.26 -3.53
C GLN A 90 -8.59 -0.79 -3.50
N ALA A 91 -8.98 -0.27 -4.66
CA ALA A 91 -9.73 0.96 -4.77
C ALA A 91 -10.92 0.73 -5.72
N VAL A 92 -12.09 1.35 -5.42
CA VAL A 92 -13.30 1.21 -6.22
C VAL A 92 -13.87 2.58 -6.51
N ALA A 93 -13.98 2.94 -7.80
CA ALA A 93 -14.55 4.20 -8.26
C ALA A 93 -15.78 3.90 -9.14
N GLY A 94 -16.98 4.19 -8.62
CA GLY A 94 -18.22 3.73 -9.25
C GLY A 94 -18.24 2.21 -9.34
N ASP A 95 -18.41 1.70 -10.55
CA ASP A 95 -18.41 0.24 -10.83
C ASP A 95 -17.01 -0.31 -11.20
N VAL A 96 -15.97 0.55 -11.22
CA VAL A 96 -14.63 0.16 -11.63
C VAL A 96 -13.79 -0.17 -10.39
N ARG A 97 -13.42 -1.45 -10.26
CA ARG A 97 -12.45 -1.90 -9.27
C ARG A 97 -11.04 -1.79 -9.84
N LEU A 98 -10.20 -1.07 -9.12
CA LEU A 98 -8.75 -1.11 -9.27
C LEU A 98 -8.22 -2.23 -8.36
N GLY A 99 -7.50 -3.16 -8.95
CA GLY A 99 -7.03 -4.37 -8.28
C GLY A 99 -7.24 -5.61 -9.15
N TRP A 100 -7.12 -6.77 -8.56
CA TRP A 100 -7.22 -8.05 -9.24
C TRP A 100 -7.94 -9.10 -8.39
N HIS A 101 -8.36 -10.18 -9.03
CA HIS A 101 -8.98 -11.31 -8.35
C HIS A 101 -7.95 -12.39 -8.05
N SER A 102 -7.19 -12.19 -6.98
CA SER A 102 -6.24 -13.19 -6.50
C SER A 102 -6.93 -14.52 -6.16
N PRO A 103 -6.27 -15.68 -6.37
CA PRO A 103 -6.70 -16.95 -5.81
C PRO A 103 -6.66 -16.95 -4.27
N VAL A 104 -5.86 -16.11 -3.64
CA VAL A 104 -5.84 -15.89 -2.19
C VAL A 104 -7.02 -14.99 -1.81
N LYS A 105 -8.10 -15.58 -1.28
CA LYS A 105 -9.37 -14.85 -1.04
C LYS A 105 -9.41 -14.11 0.27
N GLU A 106 -8.76 -14.65 1.32
CA GLU A 106 -8.69 -14.00 2.63
C GLU A 106 -7.61 -12.93 2.63
N VAL A 107 -7.82 -11.85 3.38
CA VAL A 107 -6.75 -10.90 3.70
C VAL A 107 -5.92 -11.53 4.82
N VAL A 108 -4.91 -12.30 4.45
CA VAL A 108 -4.17 -13.15 5.38
C VAL A 108 -3.37 -12.31 6.37
N ASN A 109 -3.53 -12.57 7.66
CA ASN A 109 -2.71 -11.94 8.70
C ASN A 109 -1.25 -12.39 8.54
N SER A 110 -0.30 -11.47 8.64
CA SER A 110 1.15 -11.72 8.54
C SER A 110 1.63 -12.85 9.45
N PHE A 111 0.97 -13.06 10.59
CA PHE A 111 1.26 -14.15 11.52
C PHE A 111 1.14 -15.55 10.88
N PHE A 112 0.27 -15.71 9.90
CA PHE A 112 0.06 -16.97 9.18
C PHE A 112 0.91 -17.12 7.93
N ILE A 113 1.81 -16.17 7.65
CA ILE A 113 2.65 -16.18 6.45
C ILE A 113 4.07 -16.58 6.85
N GLU A 114 4.47 -17.80 6.50
CA GLU A 114 5.82 -18.30 6.70
C GLU A 114 6.67 -17.93 5.46
N LEU A 115 7.37 -16.80 5.53
CA LEU A 115 8.14 -16.26 4.40
C LEU A 115 9.21 -17.24 3.89
N MET A 116 9.83 -18.03 4.78
CA MET A 116 10.81 -19.05 4.45
C MET A 116 10.19 -20.30 3.83
N GLY A 117 8.87 -20.49 4.01
CA GLY A 117 8.12 -21.58 3.42
C GLY A 117 8.25 -21.64 1.90
N ARG A 118 8.00 -22.81 1.31
CA ARG A 118 8.07 -23.01 -0.15
C ARG A 118 9.40 -22.58 -0.77
N ASN A 119 10.51 -22.84 -0.08
CA ASN A 119 11.85 -22.38 -0.48
C ASN A 119 11.96 -20.86 -0.67
N GLY A 120 11.42 -20.10 0.26
CA GLY A 120 11.43 -18.64 0.26
C GLY A 120 10.29 -17.97 -0.53
N LEU A 121 9.32 -18.74 -1.02
CA LEU A 121 8.15 -18.23 -1.76
C LEU A 121 6.91 -18.01 -0.88
N GLY A 122 7.05 -18.11 0.44
CA GLY A 122 5.93 -18.00 1.39
C GLY A 122 5.15 -16.68 1.30
N TRP A 123 5.78 -15.62 0.83
CA TRP A 123 5.16 -14.32 0.55
C TRP A 123 3.89 -14.44 -0.32
N LEU A 124 3.87 -15.40 -1.27
CA LEU A 124 2.72 -15.65 -2.15
C LEU A 124 1.45 -16.10 -1.41
N GLU A 125 1.57 -16.61 -0.19
CA GLU A 125 0.43 -17.09 0.58
C GLU A 125 -0.52 -15.98 1.06
N GLY A 126 -0.04 -14.73 1.06
CA GLY A 126 -0.84 -13.56 1.40
C GLY A 126 -1.16 -12.62 0.24
N PHE A 127 -0.66 -12.92 -0.97
CA PHE A 127 -0.65 -11.98 -2.07
C PHE A 127 -2.02 -11.76 -2.72
N ASN A 128 -2.64 -10.59 -2.46
CA ASN A 128 -3.94 -10.23 -3.03
C ASN A 128 -4.20 -8.71 -3.19
N GLU A 129 -3.22 -7.87 -2.91
CA GLU A 129 -3.39 -6.42 -2.90
C GLU A 129 -3.33 -5.78 -4.30
N LEU A 130 -3.95 -4.60 -4.43
CA LEU A 130 -3.75 -3.70 -5.58
C LEU A 130 -2.32 -3.16 -5.62
N VAL A 131 -1.84 -2.66 -4.49
CA VAL A 131 -0.46 -2.17 -4.35
C VAL A 131 0.14 -2.74 -3.08
N THR A 132 1.22 -3.49 -3.23
CA THR A 132 2.00 -4.00 -2.11
C THR A 132 3.45 -3.51 -2.20
N ARG A 133 4.03 -3.15 -1.06
CA ARG A 133 5.43 -2.75 -0.98
C ARG A 133 6.32 -3.97 -0.87
N CYS A 134 7.39 -4.00 -1.63
CA CYS A 134 8.45 -4.99 -1.54
C CYS A 134 9.76 -4.31 -1.12
N GLY A 135 10.53 -4.96 -0.31
CA GLY A 135 11.76 -4.44 0.28
C GLY A 135 11.69 -4.53 1.81
N TYR A 136 12.42 -3.73 2.57
CA TYR A 136 13.36 -2.70 2.05
C TYR A 136 14.81 -3.18 2.06
N GLU A 137 15.14 -4.21 2.84
CA GLU A 137 16.50 -4.77 2.84
C GLU A 137 16.81 -5.48 1.51
N TRP A 138 15.80 -6.17 0.92
CA TRP A 138 15.93 -6.77 -0.41
C TRP A 138 14.58 -6.89 -1.12
N VAL A 139 14.62 -7.06 -2.47
CA VAL A 139 13.46 -7.41 -3.31
C VAL A 139 13.83 -8.50 -4.31
N GLY A 140 12.84 -9.03 -5.02
CA GLY A 140 13.03 -9.98 -6.13
C GLY A 140 12.77 -11.42 -5.74
N HIS A 141 13.23 -12.34 -6.56
CA HIS A 141 13.09 -13.78 -6.34
C HIS A 141 13.95 -14.27 -5.16
N PRO A 142 13.56 -15.41 -4.54
CA PRO A 142 14.39 -16.03 -3.51
C PRO A 142 15.81 -16.29 -4.01
N GLY A 143 16.77 -16.00 -3.17
CA GLY A 143 18.19 -16.16 -3.50
C GLY A 143 19.03 -16.27 -2.22
N LYS A 144 20.33 -16.24 -2.38
CA LYS A 144 21.26 -16.17 -1.26
C LYS A 144 22.08 -14.91 -1.35
N ASP A 145 22.26 -14.25 -0.23
CA ASP A 145 23.19 -13.15 -0.07
C ASP A 145 24.64 -13.68 -0.11
N THR A 146 25.60 -12.77 -0.15
CA THR A 146 27.05 -13.07 -0.19
C THR A 146 27.53 -13.86 1.04
N ASP A 147 26.85 -13.71 2.18
CA ASP A 147 27.13 -14.48 3.42
C ASP A 147 26.39 -15.83 3.49
N GLY A 148 25.60 -16.18 2.45
CA GLY A 148 24.80 -17.41 2.38
C GLY A 148 23.43 -17.31 3.01
N THR A 149 23.04 -16.15 3.56
CA THR A 149 21.70 -15.91 4.10
C THR A 149 20.65 -16.07 3.00
N LEU A 150 19.60 -16.82 3.25
CA LEU A 150 18.47 -16.95 2.33
C LEU A 150 17.65 -15.65 2.32
N LEU A 151 17.53 -15.05 1.16
CA LEU A 151 16.65 -13.92 0.90
C LEU A 151 15.33 -14.47 0.32
N THR A 152 14.21 -14.12 0.96
CA THR A 152 12.88 -14.57 0.56
C THR A 152 12.33 -13.71 -0.59
N LEU A 153 11.24 -14.16 -1.22
CA LEU A 153 10.55 -13.39 -2.25
C LEU A 153 10.15 -12.01 -1.72
N HIS A 154 10.59 -10.95 -2.41
CA HIS A 154 10.15 -9.57 -2.24
C HIS A 154 10.39 -8.92 -0.88
N GLY A 155 11.21 -9.52 -0.01
CA GLY A 155 11.55 -8.94 1.30
C GLY A 155 10.41 -8.99 2.32
N LEU A 156 10.50 -8.14 3.33
CA LEU A 156 9.63 -8.19 4.50
C LEU A 156 8.52 -7.13 4.49
N ALA A 157 8.70 -6.01 3.79
CA ALA A 157 7.87 -4.80 3.88
C ALA A 157 6.37 -5.05 3.78
N ALA A 158 5.94 -5.95 2.87
CA ALA A 158 4.52 -6.28 2.67
C ALA A 158 3.86 -6.89 3.91
N ASN A 159 4.64 -7.48 4.82
CA ASN A 159 4.15 -8.26 5.97
C ASN A 159 4.52 -7.65 7.32
N ILE A 160 5.06 -6.43 7.34
CA ILE A 160 5.35 -5.70 8.58
C ILE A 160 4.09 -4.96 9.03
N PRO A 161 3.51 -5.28 10.20
CA PRO A 161 2.40 -4.51 10.75
C PRO A 161 2.83 -3.09 11.12
N ALA A 162 1.98 -2.09 10.82
CA ALA A 162 2.21 -0.73 11.30
C ALA A 162 2.07 -0.68 12.84
N SER A 163 3.03 -0.03 13.50
CA SER A 163 2.98 0.22 14.94
C SER A 163 2.11 1.41 15.32
N LYS A 164 1.89 2.33 14.37
CA LYS A 164 1.01 3.49 14.54
C LYS A 164 0.34 3.84 13.23
N VAL A 165 -0.95 4.21 13.31
CA VAL A 165 -1.72 4.73 12.16
C VAL A 165 -2.49 5.96 12.61
N VAL A 166 -2.34 7.05 11.84
CA VAL A 166 -3.00 8.32 12.11
C VAL A 166 -3.74 8.77 10.86
N LEU A 167 -5.00 9.10 11.03
CA LEU A 167 -5.77 9.88 10.06
C LEU A 167 -5.52 11.37 10.33
N SER A 168 -5.05 12.10 9.33
CA SER A 168 -4.81 13.54 9.39
C SER A 168 -5.62 14.23 8.29
N VAL A 169 -6.46 15.20 8.63
CA VAL A 169 -7.31 15.90 7.66
C VAL A 169 -7.12 17.39 7.77
N ASP A 170 -6.82 18.05 6.65
CA ASP A 170 -6.66 19.50 6.61
C ASP A 170 -7.98 20.22 6.94
N GLU A 171 -7.89 21.30 7.72
CA GLU A 171 -9.03 22.12 8.08
C GLU A 171 -9.49 23.07 6.95
N LYS A 172 -8.63 23.24 5.95
CA LYS A 172 -8.87 24.13 4.79
C LYS A 172 -8.87 23.36 3.48
N PRO A 173 -9.55 23.88 2.44
CA PRO A 173 -9.50 23.29 1.12
C PRO A 173 -8.05 23.07 0.64
N PRO A 174 -7.76 21.96 -0.05
CA PRO A 174 -8.70 20.96 -0.57
C PRO A 174 -9.16 19.90 0.48
N TYR A 175 -8.91 20.10 1.77
CA TYR A 175 -9.25 19.16 2.86
C TYR A 175 -8.57 17.80 2.68
N THR A 176 -7.28 17.83 2.41
CA THR A 176 -6.51 16.61 2.15
C THR A 176 -6.67 15.60 3.28
N ILE A 177 -7.03 14.40 2.91
CA ILE A 177 -7.15 13.23 3.79
C ILE A 177 -5.86 12.46 3.68
N ARG A 178 -5.12 12.33 4.80
CA ARG A 178 -3.84 11.59 4.89
C ARG A 178 -4.00 10.43 5.84
N LEU A 179 -3.73 9.24 5.36
CA LEU A 179 -3.58 8.07 6.22
C LEU A 179 -2.08 7.81 6.38
N LYS A 180 -1.57 8.07 7.57
CA LYS A 180 -0.15 7.93 7.91
C LYS A 180 0.09 6.64 8.69
N GLY A 181 1.12 5.89 8.33
CA GLY A 181 1.53 4.67 9.00
C GLY A 181 3.01 4.70 9.38
N LEU A 182 3.36 4.12 10.50
CA LEU A 182 4.75 3.93 10.95
C LEU A 182 5.06 2.43 10.97
N LEU A 183 6.04 2.02 10.16
CA LEU A 183 6.53 0.66 10.11
C LEU A 183 8.01 0.63 10.49
N ARG A 184 8.48 -0.54 10.96
CA ARG A 184 9.87 -0.74 11.34
C ARG A 184 10.36 -2.08 10.81
N GLU A 185 11.37 -2.06 9.95
CA GLU A 185 12.12 -3.23 9.55
C GLU A 185 13.41 -3.24 10.32
N GLN A 186 13.45 -4.03 11.40
CA GLN A 186 14.52 -3.98 12.37
C GLN A 186 14.99 -5.39 12.74
N ALA A 187 16.30 -5.60 12.70
CA ALA A 187 16.96 -6.80 13.19
C ALA A 187 18.28 -6.44 13.84
N PHE A 188 18.50 -6.96 15.06
CA PHE A 188 19.73 -6.66 15.83
C PHE A 188 21.00 -6.96 15.03
N LYS A 189 21.88 -5.99 14.92
CA LYS A 189 23.13 -6.02 14.12
C LYS A 189 22.94 -6.23 12.61
N LYS A 190 21.74 -6.12 12.09
CA LYS A 190 21.46 -6.28 10.66
C LYS A 190 20.93 -4.99 10.05
N VAL A 191 19.70 -4.64 10.31
CA VAL A 191 18.99 -3.51 9.72
C VAL A 191 18.22 -2.73 10.78
N ASP A 192 18.12 -1.42 10.60
CA ASP A 192 17.26 -0.54 11.40
C ASP A 192 16.64 0.52 10.49
N TYR A 193 15.55 0.12 9.81
CA TYR A 193 14.78 1.00 8.95
C TYR A 193 13.48 1.42 9.60
N VAL A 194 13.23 2.72 9.55
CA VAL A 194 11.93 3.32 9.88
C VAL A 194 11.28 3.79 8.60
N ILE A 195 10.05 3.36 8.37
CA ILE A 195 9.27 3.71 7.21
C ILE A 195 8.05 4.51 7.66
N GLU A 196 8.01 5.78 7.26
CA GLU A 196 6.86 6.66 7.41
C GLU A 196 6.11 6.63 6.07
N THR A 197 4.93 6.01 6.06
CA THR A 197 4.10 5.89 4.87
C THR A 197 2.92 6.83 4.96
N GLU A 198 2.53 7.44 3.84
CA GLU A 198 1.40 8.35 3.77
C GLU A 198 0.60 8.09 2.49
N LEU A 199 -0.70 7.78 2.64
CA LEU A 199 -1.64 7.73 1.54
C LEU A 199 -2.47 9.02 1.57
N ASN A 200 -2.48 9.75 0.45
CA ASN A 200 -3.17 11.02 0.31
C ASN A 200 -4.28 10.96 -0.72
N THR A 201 -5.41 11.56 -0.38
CA THR A 201 -6.52 11.82 -1.30
C THR A 201 -7.27 13.08 -0.85
N VAL A 202 -8.28 13.50 -1.62
CA VAL A 202 -9.16 14.60 -1.25
C VAL A 202 -10.63 14.21 -1.42
N PRO A 203 -11.56 14.86 -0.72
CA PRO A 203 -12.99 14.60 -0.89
C PRO A 203 -13.42 14.75 -2.36
N GLY A 204 -14.17 13.78 -2.86
CA GLY A 204 -14.65 13.74 -4.25
C GLY A 204 -13.63 13.27 -5.29
N ALA A 205 -12.40 12.95 -4.91
CA ALA A 205 -11.39 12.45 -5.84
C ALA A 205 -11.56 10.98 -6.18
N THR A 206 -11.16 10.63 -7.41
CA THR A 206 -10.99 9.25 -7.91
C THR A 206 -9.51 8.89 -8.07
N ALA A 207 -8.66 9.51 -7.26
CA ALA A 207 -7.21 9.31 -7.27
C ALA A 207 -6.66 9.34 -5.84
N PHE A 208 -5.55 8.66 -5.64
CA PHE A 208 -4.75 8.74 -4.42
C PHE A 208 -3.27 8.69 -4.75
N THR A 209 -2.43 9.18 -3.84
CA THR A 209 -0.98 9.04 -3.92
C THR A 209 -0.48 8.26 -2.71
N VAL A 210 0.60 7.53 -2.89
CA VAL A 210 1.35 6.89 -1.81
C VAL A 210 2.74 7.50 -1.77
N HIS A 211 3.15 7.90 -0.59
CA HIS A 211 4.45 8.50 -0.33
C HIS A 211 5.10 7.79 0.85
N ASP A 212 6.29 7.24 0.64
CA ASP A 212 7.06 6.58 1.68
C ASP A 212 8.38 7.33 1.92
N LYS A 213 8.70 7.51 3.20
CA LYS A 213 10.00 8.00 3.64
C LYS A 213 10.70 6.90 4.41
N LEU A 214 11.78 6.39 3.83
CA LEU A 214 12.66 5.42 4.46
C LEU A 214 13.81 6.15 5.17
N THR A 215 14.02 5.81 6.44
CA THR A 215 15.14 6.34 7.24
C THR A 215 15.93 5.16 7.79
N ASN A 216 17.22 5.10 7.50
CA ASN A 216 18.15 4.22 8.19
C ASN A 216 18.53 4.86 9.54
N GLN A 217 18.16 4.21 10.65
CA GLN A 217 18.50 4.62 12.01
C GLN A 217 19.69 3.83 12.58
N GLY A 218 20.21 2.86 11.81
CA GLY A 218 21.38 2.09 12.20
C GLY A 218 22.69 2.87 12.11
N ASP A 219 23.70 2.38 12.78
CA ASP A 219 25.02 3.04 12.91
C ASP A 219 25.85 3.00 11.61
N TYR A 220 25.46 2.19 10.62
CA TYR A 220 26.21 1.98 9.40
C TYR A 220 25.36 2.27 8.15
N PRO A 221 25.98 2.77 7.05
CA PRO A 221 25.34 2.83 5.75
C PRO A 221 24.85 1.47 5.32
N LYS A 222 23.62 1.42 4.77
CA LYS A 222 23.00 0.22 4.23
C LYS A 222 22.40 0.52 2.86
N GLU A 223 22.54 -0.43 1.95
CA GLU A 223 21.79 -0.42 0.70
C GLU A 223 20.34 -0.76 0.97
N TYR A 224 19.45 -0.19 0.16
CA TYR A 224 18.02 -0.53 0.22
C TYR A 224 17.47 -0.78 -1.18
N GLN A 225 16.43 -1.55 -1.25
CA GLN A 225 15.66 -1.80 -2.46
C GLN A 225 14.18 -1.55 -2.18
N ALA A 226 13.50 -0.93 -3.11
CA ALA A 226 12.07 -0.65 -2.98
C ALA A 226 11.34 -0.92 -4.31
N LEU A 227 10.23 -1.65 -4.22
CA LEU A 227 9.36 -1.94 -5.34
C LEU A 227 7.91 -1.75 -4.92
N TYR A 228 7.14 -1.00 -5.72
CA TYR A 228 5.69 -0.92 -5.60
C TYR A 228 5.05 -1.91 -6.57
N HIS A 229 4.73 -3.10 -6.08
CA HIS A 229 4.12 -4.16 -6.86
C HIS A 229 2.65 -3.86 -7.06
N SER A 230 2.32 -3.31 -8.23
CA SER A 230 0.95 -2.90 -8.57
C SER A 230 0.27 -3.95 -9.44
N ASN A 231 -0.94 -4.38 -9.04
CA ASN A 231 -1.63 -5.53 -9.60
C ASN A 231 -3.00 -5.14 -10.13
N PHE A 232 -3.20 -5.35 -11.41
CA PHE A 232 -4.45 -5.04 -12.08
C PHE A 232 -5.05 -6.32 -12.70
N GLY A 233 -6.37 -6.38 -12.74
CA GLY A 233 -7.15 -7.44 -13.37
C GLY A 233 -8.41 -6.87 -14.03
N ALA A 234 -9.38 -7.72 -14.29
CA ALA A 234 -10.66 -7.26 -14.80
C ALA A 234 -11.33 -6.25 -13.84
N PRO A 235 -12.01 -5.21 -14.34
CA PRO A 235 -12.32 -4.94 -15.76
C PRO A 235 -11.24 -4.16 -16.53
N LEU A 236 -10.10 -3.82 -15.90
CA LEU A 236 -9.04 -3.01 -16.54
C LEU A 236 -8.17 -3.82 -17.48
N LEU A 237 -7.83 -5.06 -17.12
CA LEU A 237 -7.07 -5.99 -17.95
C LEU A 237 -8.00 -7.05 -18.52
N GLU A 238 -8.65 -6.72 -19.62
CA GLU A 238 -9.47 -7.60 -20.43
C GLU A 238 -8.96 -7.59 -21.87
N LYS A 239 -9.63 -8.34 -22.74
CA LYS A 239 -9.32 -8.33 -24.18
C LYS A 239 -9.28 -6.90 -24.70
N ASP A 240 -8.26 -6.59 -25.51
CA ASP A 240 -7.99 -5.28 -26.09
C ASP A 240 -7.53 -4.20 -25.07
N ALA A 241 -7.20 -4.55 -23.85
CA ALA A 241 -6.54 -3.64 -22.91
C ALA A 241 -5.17 -3.20 -23.47
N LYS A 242 -4.86 -1.90 -23.29
CA LYS A 242 -3.61 -1.32 -23.76
C LYS A 242 -2.83 -0.74 -22.59
N PHE A 243 -1.55 -1.05 -22.54
CA PHE A 243 -0.59 -0.38 -21.67
C PHE A 243 0.06 0.76 -22.43
N ALA A 244 -0.02 1.97 -21.89
CA ALA A 244 0.62 3.15 -22.46
C ALA A 244 1.53 3.79 -21.41
N ALA A 245 2.79 3.92 -21.72
CA ALA A 245 3.79 4.55 -20.85
C ALA A 245 4.77 5.40 -21.69
N PRO A 246 5.35 6.47 -21.13
CA PRO A 246 6.35 7.29 -21.80
C PRO A 246 7.73 6.59 -21.77
N VAL A 247 7.82 5.43 -22.43
CA VAL A 247 9.05 4.62 -22.49
C VAL A 247 9.96 5.11 -23.62
N ARG A 248 11.26 5.18 -23.38
CA ARG A 248 12.27 5.46 -24.38
C ARG A 248 12.78 4.17 -25.01
N GLU A 249 12.96 3.14 -24.20
CA GLU A 249 13.53 1.86 -24.59
C GLU A 249 12.85 0.75 -23.80
N VAL A 250 12.62 -0.38 -24.45
CA VAL A 250 12.10 -1.60 -23.84
C VAL A 250 13.11 -2.71 -24.05
N SER A 251 13.59 -3.29 -22.97
CA SER A 251 14.45 -4.47 -23.00
C SER A 251 13.81 -5.62 -22.21
N PRO A 252 13.89 -6.87 -22.71
CA PRO A 252 13.36 -8.00 -21.99
C PRO A 252 14.19 -8.29 -20.74
N PHE A 253 13.52 -8.62 -19.63
CA PHE A 253 14.19 -9.01 -18.40
C PHE A 253 14.95 -10.34 -18.51
N ASN A 254 14.44 -11.29 -19.32
CA ASN A 254 15.02 -12.60 -19.55
C ASN A 254 14.55 -13.18 -20.90
N ASP A 255 15.03 -14.39 -21.25
CA ASP A 255 14.68 -15.05 -22.52
C ASP A 255 13.18 -15.40 -22.62
N TYR A 256 12.51 -15.66 -21.53
CA TYR A 256 11.04 -15.85 -21.52
C TYR A 256 10.32 -14.56 -21.92
N ALA A 257 10.71 -13.44 -21.33
CA ALA A 257 10.10 -12.14 -21.62
C ALA A 257 10.36 -11.64 -23.06
N LYS A 258 11.37 -12.20 -23.78
CA LYS A 258 11.61 -11.90 -25.20
C LYS A 258 10.48 -12.36 -26.11
N GLN A 259 9.77 -13.43 -25.71
CA GLN A 259 8.75 -14.07 -26.55
C GLN A 259 7.57 -13.14 -26.84
N ASP A 260 7.28 -12.18 -25.95
CA ASP A 260 6.14 -11.28 -26.04
C ASP A 260 6.49 -9.87 -26.55
N LEU A 261 7.77 -9.61 -26.91
CA LEU A 261 8.18 -8.31 -27.46
C LEU A 261 7.72 -8.08 -28.91
N ALA A 262 7.32 -9.11 -29.62
CA ALA A 262 6.91 -9.04 -31.02
C ALA A 262 5.37 -8.99 -31.21
N THR A 263 4.61 -9.02 -30.14
CA THR A 263 3.14 -8.93 -30.13
C THR A 263 2.66 -7.61 -29.56
#